data_46a29af93605ba90d362b31bb00ba1b2
#
_entry.id   46a29af93605ba90d362b31bb00ba1b2
#
_cell.length_a   1.000
_cell.length_b   1.000
_cell.length_c   1.000
_cell.angle_alpha   90.00
_cell.angle_beta   90.00
_cell.angle_gamma   90.00
#
_symmetry.space_group_name_H-M   'P 1'
#
loop_
_entity.id
_entity.type
_entity.pdbx_description
1 polymer ?
#
loop_
_entity_poly.entity_id
_entity_poly.type
_entity_poly.pdbx_seq_one_letter_code
_entity_poly.pdbx_strand_id
1 'polypeptide(L)'
;MRLIDGTPQEIAEFLRLTAPEDDADAGAPAEAELDASVGGLGGELDWAQITDLVRGRARSAEIARRVLDFLQGSLALGDVEIGPGESERTRDGRSDYIMVRDAGVRRFGAVAYVKATNGGLTLRLTREDVAGLDEPRIGFRAVRPGHQYVVNCPLRDDEAVQAALRLVRVALAKVRR
;
A
#
# COMPACT_ATOMS: atom_id res chain seq x y z
N MET A 1 -14.53 27.63 -24.31
CA MET A 1 -14.74 27.77 -22.86
C MET A 1 -16.26 27.69 -22.64
N ARG A 2 -16.78 26.54 -22.13
CA ARG A 2 -18.21 26.37 -21.82
C ARG A 2 -18.41 26.72 -20.36
N LEU A 3 -19.21 27.77 -20.08
CA LEU A 3 -19.71 28.06 -18.75
C LEU A 3 -20.68 26.94 -18.36
N ILE A 4 -20.51 26.39 -17.18
CA ILE A 4 -21.49 25.47 -16.57
C ILE A 4 -22.43 26.38 -15.78
N ASP A 5 -23.67 26.60 -16.32
CA ASP A 5 -24.74 27.27 -15.60
C ASP A 5 -25.51 26.23 -14.79
N GLY A 6 -25.41 26.29 -13.48
CA GLY A 6 -26.12 25.41 -12.56
C GLY A 6 -26.15 26.01 -11.15
N THR A 7 -27.07 25.53 -10.33
CA THR A 7 -27.11 25.91 -8.91
C THR A 7 -25.88 25.37 -8.19
N PRO A 8 -25.45 25.95 -7.05
CA PRO A 8 -24.32 25.47 -6.29
C PRO A 8 -24.38 23.98 -5.91
N GLN A 9 -25.59 23.43 -5.76
CA GLN A 9 -25.84 22.03 -5.47
C GLN A 9 -25.60 21.15 -6.70
N GLU A 10 -26.06 21.54 -7.88
CA GLU A 10 -25.84 20.81 -9.15
C GLU A 10 -24.37 20.84 -9.57
N ILE A 11 -23.68 21.96 -9.32
CA ILE A 11 -22.23 22.06 -9.57
C ILE A 11 -21.44 21.15 -8.61
N ALA A 12 -21.83 21.09 -7.34
CA ALA A 12 -21.22 20.22 -6.36
C ALA A 12 -21.44 18.72 -6.68
N GLU A 13 -22.62 18.36 -7.16
CA GLU A 13 -22.96 17.00 -7.57
C GLU A 13 -22.23 16.61 -8.87
N PHE A 14 -22.14 17.52 -9.83
CA PHE A 14 -21.36 17.31 -11.06
C PHE A 14 -19.87 17.15 -10.78
N LEU A 15 -19.30 17.97 -9.91
CA LEU A 15 -17.90 17.84 -9.47
C LEU A 15 -17.65 16.55 -8.72
N ARG A 16 -18.64 16.04 -7.98
CA ARG A 16 -18.56 14.76 -7.28
C ARG A 16 -18.63 13.57 -8.24
N LEU A 17 -19.39 13.70 -9.35
CA LEU A 17 -19.53 12.67 -10.39
C LEU A 17 -18.40 12.71 -11.42
N THR A 18 -17.73 13.85 -11.60
CA THR A 18 -16.64 14.04 -12.57
C THR A 18 -15.27 14.14 -11.92
N ALA A 19 -15.20 14.19 -10.60
CA ALA A 19 -13.94 13.97 -9.91
C ALA A 19 -13.40 12.62 -10.36
N PRO A 20 -12.14 12.53 -10.86
CA PRO A 20 -11.51 11.22 -10.97
C PRO A 20 -11.65 10.61 -9.58
N GLU A 21 -12.17 9.40 -9.51
CA GLU A 21 -12.13 8.62 -8.28
C GLU A 21 -10.63 8.51 -7.93
N ASP A 22 -10.15 9.50 -7.20
CA ASP A 22 -8.93 9.37 -6.44
C ASP A 22 -9.21 8.26 -5.43
N ASP A 23 -8.94 7.03 -5.83
CA ASP A 23 -8.88 5.83 -4.98
C ASP A 23 -7.81 6.01 -3.86
N ALA A 24 -7.62 7.23 -3.42
CA ALA A 24 -6.71 7.61 -2.34
C ALA A 24 -7.24 7.15 -0.97
N ASP A 25 -8.49 6.68 -0.91
CA ASP A 25 -9.13 6.28 0.36
C ASP A 25 -9.71 4.86 0.35
N ALA A 26 -9.12 3.94 -0.40
CA ALA A 26 -9.25 2.54 -0.06
C ALA A 26 -8.33 2.30 1.14
N GLY A 27 -8.83 2.59 2.34
CA GLY A 27 -8.08 2.61 3.57
C GLY A 27 -7.21 1.37 3.74
N ALA A 28 -5.94 1.57 4.06
CA ALA A 28 -5.23 0.51 4.76
C ALA A 28 -6.09 0.16 5.99
N PRO A 29 -6.18 -1.12 6.34
CA PRO A 29 -6.96 -1.56 7.48
C PRO A 29 -6.62 -0.74 8.73
N ALA A 30 -7.58 -0.54 9.62
CA ALA A 30 -7.33 0.14 10.89
C ALA A 30 -6.22 -0.58 11.66
N GLU A 31 -5.42 0.12 12.46
CA GLU A 31 -4.30 -0.49 13.19
C GLU A 31 -4.73 -1.72 14.00
N ALA A 32 -5.94 -1.72 14.55
CA ALA A 32 -6.49 -2.86 15.27
C ALA A 32 -6.74 -4.09 14.37
N GLU A 33 -7.08 -3.87 13.10
CA GLU A 33 -7.26 -4.93 12.10
C GLU A 33 -5.91 -5.43 11.57
N LEU A 34 -4.90 -4.53 11.48
CA LEU A 34 -3.53 -4.88 11.08
C LEU A 34 -2.81 -5.68 12.17
N ASP A 35 -3.07 -5.35 13.43
CA ASP A 35 -2.44 -6.01 14.58
C ASP A 35 -3.11 -7.34 14.95
N ALA A 36 -4.42 -7.49 14.73
CA ALA A 36 -5.15 -8.73 14.98
C ALA A 36 -4.79 -9.84 13.97
N SER A 37 -4.34 -9.48 12.76
CA SER A 37 -3.97 -10.43 11.72
C SER A 37 -2.62 -11.14 11.98
N VAL A 38 -1.83 -10.66 12.94
CA VAL A 38 -0.54 -11.29 13.31
C VAL A 38 -0.72 -12.62 14.05
N GLY A 39 -1.95 -12.98 14.44
CA GLY A 39 -2.25 -14.12 15.32
C GLY A 39 -2.55 -15.45 14.62
N GLY A 40 -2.66 -15.53 13.33
CA GLY A 40 -3.05 -16.81 12.77
C GLY A 40 -3.20 -16.83 11.25
N LEU A 41 -2.16 -17.11 10.57
CA LEU A 41 -2.02 -17.86 9.31
C LEU A 41 -0.64 -17.53 8.72
N GLY A 42 0.41 -18.00 9.37
CA GLY A 42 1.76 -18.00 8.83
C GLY A 42 1.91 -19.02 7.69
N GLY A 43 1.25 -18.78 6.60
CA GLY A 43 1.56 -19.45 5.34
C GLY A 43 2.43 -18.48 4.54
N GLU A 44 3.73 -18.78 4.46
CA GLU A 44 4.59 -18.20 3.44
C GLU A 44 3.93 -18.47 2.08
N LEU A 45 3.49 -17.38 1.38
CA LEU A 45 2.97 -17.57 0.03
C LEU A 45 4.14 -17.91 -0.88
N ASP A 46 4.02 -19.04 -1.60
CA ASP A 46 4.91 -19.36 -2.70
C ASP A 46 4.88 -18.21 -3.74
N TRP A 47 6.02 -17.90 -4.33
CA TRP A 47 6.13 -16.85 -5.36
C TRP A 47 5.15 -17.04 -6.52
N ALA A 48 4.85 -18.29 -6.89
CA ALA A 48 3.84 -18.60 -7.90
C ALA A 48 2.45 -18.12 -7.46
N GLN A 49 2.07 -18.37 -6.21
CA GLN A 49 0.78 -17.93 -5.65
C GLN A 49 0.67 -16.40 -5.59
N ILE A 50 1.78 -15.71 -5.20
CA ILE A 50 1.85 -14.25 -5.21
C ILE A 50 1.67 -13.73 -6.64
N THR A 51 2.35 -14.32 -7.60
CA THR A 51 2.30 -13.93 -9.01
C THR A 51 0.89 -14.09 -9.58
N ASP A 52 0.23 -15.22 -9.30
CA ASP A 52 -1.12 -15.50 -9.76
C ASP A 52 -2.14 -14.55 -9.11
N LEU A 53 -1.99 -14.26 -7.81
CA LEU A 53 -2.82 -13.31 -7.10
C LEU A 53 -2.68 -11.89 -7.70
N VAL A 54 -1.46 -11.43 -7.93
CA VAL A 54 -1.21 -10.09 -8.48
C VAL A 54 -1.74 -10.00 -9.91
N ARG A 55 -1.44 -10.97 -10.77
CA ARG A 55 -1.92 -10.98 -12.16
C ARG A 55 -3.43 -11.08 -12.26
N GLY A 56 -4.06 -11.87 -11.40
CA GLY A 56 -5.50 -12.04 -11.38
C GLY A 56 -6.27 -10.81 -10.86
N ARG A 57 -5.61 -9.90 -10.13
CA ARG A 57 -6.27 -8.76 -9.51
C ARG A 57 -5.89 -7.41 -10.10
N ALA A 58 -4.71 -7.28 -10.68
CA ALA A 58 -4.23 -6.02 -11.23
C ALA A 58 -5.12 -5.53 -12.37
N ARG A 59 -5.43 -4.23 -12.37
CA ARG A 59 -6.23 -3.58 -13.43
C ARG A 59 -5.53 -3.57 -14.79
N SER A 60 -4.19 -3.75 -14.81
CA SER A 60 -3.40 -3.84 -16.05
C SER A 60 -2.15 -4.69 -15.83
N ALA A 61 -1.60 -5.22 -16.93
CA ALA A 61 -0.33 -5.96 -16.91
C ALA A 61 0.83 -5.11 -16.40
N GLU A 62 0.79 -3.80 -16.64
CA GLU A 62 1.81 -2.88 -16.19
C GLU A 62 1.78 -2.67 -14.67
N ILE A 63 0.58 -2.55 -14.08
CA ILE A 63 0.42 -2.52 -12.61
C ILE A 63 0.90 -3.84 -12.02
N ALA A 64 0.50 -4.99 -12.61
CA ALA A 64 0.98 -6.29 -12.15
C ALA A 64 2.50 -6.38 -12.13
N ARG A 65 3.16 -5.96 -13.22
CA ARG A 65 4.63 -5.93 -13.31
C ARG A 65 5.24 -5.11 -12.20
N ARG A 66 4.82 -3.86 -12.02
CA ARG A 66 5.38 -2.96 -10.99
C ARG A 66 5.18 -3.50 -9.57
N VAL A 67 4.02 -4.08 -9.29
CA VAL A 67 3.77 -4.72 -7.98
C VAL A 67 4.70 -5.91 -7.78
N LEU A 68 4.88 -6.77 -8.79
CA LEU A 68 5.80 -7.90 -8.71
C LEU A 68 7.26 -7.45 -8.58
N ASP A 69 7.69 -6.43 -9.34
CA ASP A 69 9.04 -5.84 -9.24
C ASP A 69 9.30 -5.28 -7.83
N PHE A 70 8.31 -4.59 -7.25
CA PHE A 70 8.38 -4.10 -5.88
C PHE A 70 8.51 -5.24 -4.86
N LEU A 71 7.68 -6.28 -4.96
CA LEU A 71 7.71 -7.42 -4.04
C LEU A 71 9.02 -8.19 -4.15
N GLN A 72 9.50 -8.45 -5.38
CA GLN A 72 10.78 -9.11 -5.61
C GLN A 72 11.96 -8.28 -5.08
N GLY A 73 11.94 -6.96 -5.34
CA GLY A 73 12.92 -6.03 -4.81
C GLY A 73 12.90 -5.97 -3.28
N SER A 74 11.73 -6.10 -2.65
CA SER A 74 11.61 -6.16 -1.20
C SER A 74 12.22 -7.43 -0.62
N LEU A 75 11.99 -8.60 -1.24
CA LEU A 75 12.64 -9.86 -0.84
C LEU A 75 14.17 -9.78 -0.94
N ALA A 76 14.68 -9.09 -1.96
CA ALA A 76 16.12 -8.90 -2.15
C ALA A 76 16.79 -8.02 -1.05
N LEU A 77 16.00 -7.35 -0.18
CA LEU A 77 16.54 -6.58 0.95
C LEU A 77 17.03 -7.49 2.12
N GLY A 78 16.70 -8.78 2.08
CA GLY A 78 17.05 -9.76 3.11
C GLY A 78 16.16 -9.70 4.36
N ASP A 79 15.94 -10.86 4.97
CA ASP A 79 15.10 -11.03 6.16
C ASP A 79 13.68 -10.42 6.01
N VAL A 80 13.11 -10.55 4.82
CA VAL A 80 11.77 -10.07 4.47
C VAL A 80 10.91 -11.22 4.05
N GLU A 81 9.69 -11.26 4.55
CA GLU A 81 8.63 -12.17 4.15
C GLU A 81 7.50 -11.42 3.47
N ILE A 82 6.84 -12.11 2.54
CA ILE A 82 5.65 -11.61 1.85
C ILE A 82 4.49 -12.54 2.18
N GLY A 83 3.38 -11.97 2.57
CA GLY A 83 2.18 -12.70 2.91
C GLY A 83 0.90 -12.00 2.46
N PRO A 84 -0.25 -12.69 2.57
CA PRO A 84 -1.53 -12.02 2.36
C PRO A 84 -1.74 -10.98 3.44
N GLY A 85 -2.12 -9.77 3.04
CA GLY A 85 -2.66 -8.80 3.98
C GLY A 85 -4.12 -9.16 4.25
N GLU A 86 -4.51 -9.36 5.50
CA GLU A 86 -5.90 -9.62 5.83
C GLU A 86 -6.72 -8.33 5.70
N SER A 87 -7.80 -8.39 4.93
CA SER A 87 -8.82 -7.35 4.89
C SER A 87 -10.19 -8.01 4.86
N GLU A 88 -11.00 -7.78 5.86
CA GLU A 88 -12.39 -8.27 5.93
C GLU A 88 -13.30 -7.70 4.83
N ARG A 89 -12.80 -6.73 4.04
CA ARG A 89 -13.62 -5.93 3.11
C ARG A 89 -13.66 -6.42 1.67
N THR A 90 -12.93 -7.48 1.31
CA THR A 90 -13.03 -8.04 -0.03
C THR A 90 -14.24 -8.97 -0.13
N ARG A 91 -15.10 -8.75 -1.13
CA ARG A 91 -16.35 -9.53 -1.35
C ARG A 91 -16.15 -11.02 -1.49
N ASP A 92 -14.97 -11.48 -1.85
CA ASP A 92 -14.61 -12.87 -2.05
C ASP A 92 -13.83 -13.46 -0.87
N GLY A 93 -13.75 -12.74 0.25
CA GLY A 93 -12.99 -13.14 1.44
C GLY A 93 -11.47 -13.20 1.24
N ARG A 94 -10.98 -12.76 0.08
CA ARG A 94 -9.54 -12.71 -0.22
C ARG A 94 -9.05 -11.27 -0.12
N SER A 95 -7.97 -11.06 0.60
CA SER A 95 -7.37 -9.74 0.71
C SER A 95 -6.84 -9.26 -0.64
N ASP A 96 -7.11 -7.99 -0.95
CA ASP A 96 -6.51 -7.28 -2.08
C ASP A 96 -5.12 -6.72 -1.75
N TYR A 97 -4.74 -6.82 -0.48
CA TYR A 97 -3.45 -6.35 0.03
C TYR A 97 -2.47 -7.50 0.19
N ILE A 98 -1.24 -7.20 -0.18
CA ILE A 98 -0.07 -8.05 0.07
C ILE A 98 0.79 -7.32 1.08
N MET A 99 1.13 -8.03 2.14
CA MET A 99 1.94 -7.52 3.25
C MET A 99 3.41 -7.84 3.01
N VAL A 100 4.26 -6.85 3.23
CA VAL A 100 5.72 -7.00 3.34
C VAL A 100 6.09 -6.83 4.81
N ARG A 101 6.77 -7.82 5.40
CA ARG A 101 7.15 -7.80 6.81
C ARG A 101 8.61 -8.19 7.02
N ASP A 102 9.16 -7.81 8.15
CA ASP A 102 10.45 -8.31 8.64
C ASP A 102 10.29 -9.74 9.18
N ALA A 103 11.13 -10.67 8.71
CA ALA A 103 11.07 -12.07 9.09
C ALA A 103 11.55 -12.33 10.54
N GLY A 104 12.42 -11.46 11.07
CA GLY A 104 12.98 -11.56 12.41
C GLY A 104 12.06 -11.02 13.51
N VAL A 105 11.10 -10.15 13.17
CA VAL A 105 10.19 -9.52 14.12
C VAL A 105 8.86 -10.25 14.11
N ARG A 106 8.64 -11.12 15.11
CA ARG A 106 7.42 -11.95 15.19
C ARG A 106 6.14 -11.14 15.42
N ARG A 107 6.22 -9.98 16.07
CA ARG A 107 5.07 -9.14 16.39
C ARG A 107 5.27 -7.75 15.79
N PHE A 108 4.25 -7.23 15.11
CA PHE A 108 4.30 -5.90 14.47
C PHE A 108 5.39 -5.72 13.40
N GLY A 109 5.84 -6.81 12.76
CA GLY A 109 6.87 -6.77 11.73
C GLY A 109 6.43 -6.25 10.37
N ALA A 110 5.13 -6.00 10.14
CA ALA A 110 4.64 -5.46 8.88
C ALA A 110 5.20 -4.06 8.63
N VAL A 111 5.89 -3.88 7.49
CA VAL A 111 6.53 -2.62 7.10
C VAL A 111 5.82 -1.94 5.94
N ALA A 112 5.10 -2.70 5.11
CA ALA A 112 4.35 -2.17 3.99
C ALA A 112 3.16 -3.05 3.61
N TYR A 113 2.13 -2.40 3.05
CA TYR A 113 0.99 -3.04 2.41
C TYR A 113 0.85 -2.51 1.00
N VAL A 114 0.88 -3.40 0.01
CA VAL A 114 0.65 -3.06 -1.40
C VAL A 114 -0.68 -3.61 -1.87
N LYS A 115 -1.47 -2.78 -2.54
CA LYS A 115 -2.75 -3.17 -3.12
C LYS A 115 -2.52 -3.74 -4.51
N ALA A 116 -2.83 -5.03 -4.69
CA ALA A 116 -2.59 -5.73 -5.96
C ALA A 116 -3.35 -5.10 -7.14
N THR A 117 -4.56 -4.58 -6.89
CA THR A 117 -5.46 -4.04 -7.93
C THR A 117 -4.90 -2.82 -8.63
N ASN A 118 -4.26 -1.88 -7.90
CA ASN A 118 -3.86 -0.57 -8.43
C ASN A 118 -2.44 -0.13 -8.09
N GLY A 119 -1.67 -0.96 -7.38
CA GLY A 119 -0.31 -0.62 -6.95
C GLY A 119 -0.25 0.43 -5.84
N GLY A 120 -1.36 0.69 -5.15
CA GLY A 120 -1.38 1.54 -3.96
C GLY A 120 -0.46 0.95 -2.89
N LEU A 121 0.44 1.75 -2.34
CA LEU A 121 1.41 1.32 -1.33
C LEU A 121 1.31 2.20 -0.11
N THR A 122 1.20 1.58 1.06
CA THR A 122 1.23 2.23 2.37
C THR A 122 2.38 1.65 3.18
N LEU A 123 3.15 2.51 3.85
CA LEU A 123 4.34 2.13 4.61
C LEU A 123 4.18 2.49 6.08
N ARG A 124 4.80 1.67 6.95
CA ARG A 124 4.87 1.91 8.40
C ARG A 124 5.89 3.00 8.74
N LEU A 125 5.61 4.18 8.23
CA LEU A 125 6.42 5.39 8.42
C LEU A 125 5.52 6.56 8.79
N THR A 126 6.04 7.43 9.64
CA THR A 126 5.43 8.71 9.99
C THR A 126 6.06 9.84 9.15
N ARG A 127 5.56 11.07 9.29
CA ARG A 127 6.14 12.25 8.63
C ARG A 127 7.57 12.50 9.08
N GLU A 128 7.85 12.27 10.35
CA GLU A 128 9.16 12.47 10.98
C GLU A 128 10.19 11.47 10.43
N ASP A 129 9.77 10.23 10.18
CA ASP A 129 10.66 9.18 9.64
C ASP A 129 11.18 9.53 8.23
N VAL A 130 10.46 10.36 7.49
CA VAL A 130 10.80 10.74 6.10
C VAL A 130 11.15 12.22 5.93
N ALA A 131 11.17 13.01 7.00
CA ALA A 131 11.38 14.48 6.93
C ALA A 131 12.71 14.89 6.26
N GLY A 132 13.72 14.02 6.28
CA GLY A 132 15.02 14.26 5.64
C GLY A 132 15.17 13.66 4.24
N LEU A 133 14.11 13.06 3.69
CA LEU A 133 14.16 12.44 2.38
C LEU A 133 13.61 13.39 1.31
N ASP A 134 14.44 13.73 0.33
CA ASP A 134 14.00 14.44 -0.87
C ASP A 134 13.43 13.45 -1.89
N GLU A 135 12.19 13.04 -1.66
CA GLU A 135 11.48 12.08 -2.53
C GLU A 135 10.08 12.62 -2.88
N PRO A 136 9.89 13.15 -4.08
CA PRO A 136 8.64 13.81 -4.49
C PRO A 136 7.45 12.84 -4.62
N ARG A 137 7.70 11.53 -4.62
CA ARG A 137 6.65 10.51 -4.72
C ARG A 137 6.04 10.11 -3.38
N ILE A 138 6.55 10.69 -2.28
CA ILE A 138 5.97 10.50 -0.96
C ILE A 138 4.66 11.26 -0.86
N GLY A 139 3.58 10.53 -0.58
CA GLY A 139 2.31 11.11 -0.16
C GLY A 139 2.05 10.83 1.32
N PHE A 140 1.07 11.54 1.87
CA PHE A 140 0.67 11.36 3.27
C PHE A 140 -0.82 11.14 3.37
N ARG A 141 -1.20 10.11 4.09
CA ARG A 141 -2.60 9.79 4.38
C ARG A 141 -3.15 10.72 5.47
N ALA A 142 -4.41 11.07 5.34
CA ALA A 142 -5.18 11.71 6.41
C ALA A 142 -5.63 10.63 7.39
N VAL A 143 -4.86 10.45 8.46
CA VAL A 143 -5.12 9.46 9.50
C VAL A 143 -5.14 10.12 10.88
N ARG A 144 -5.73 9.43 11.88
CA ARG A 144 -5.75 9.93 13.25
C ARG A 144 -4.33 10.09 13.82
N PRO A 145 -4.12 10.99 14.79
CA PRO A 145 -2.83 11.14 15.47
C PRO A 145 -2.34 9.82 16.06
N GLY A 146 -1.04 9.56 15.97
CA GLY A 146 -0.41 8.34 16.49
C GLY A 146 -0.42 7.15 15.53
N HIS A 147 -1.09 7.27 14.38
CA HIS A 147 -1.10 6.19 13.40
C HIS A 147 0.29 5.99 12.78
N GLN A 148 0.73 4.73 12.67
CA GLN A 148 2.09 4.41 12.20
C GLN A 148 2.20 4.32 10.67
N TYR A 149 1.08 4.08 9.96
CA TYR A 149 1.03 3.93 8.51
C TYR A 149 0.52 5.23 7.86
N VAL A 150 1.35 6.26 7.89
CA VAL A 150 1.02 7.60 7.39
C VAL A 150 1.51 7.84 5.97
N VAL A 151 2.64 7.20 5.61
CA VAL A 151 3.31 7.41 4.33
C VAL A 151 2.72 6.49 3.27
N ASN A 152 2.42 7.05 2.09
CA ASN A 152 2.10 6.30 0.90
C ASN A 152 3.07 6.64 -0.24
N CYS A 153 3.29 5.68 -1.14
CA CYS A 153 4.12 5.84 -2.34
C CYS A 153 3.55 4.93 -3.45
N PRO A 154 2.46 5.33 -4.11
CA PRO A 154 1.84 4.49 -5.14
C PRO A 154 2.80 4.14 -6.27
N LEU A 155 2.79 2.89 -6.72
CA LEU A 155 3.69 2.34 -7.75
C LEU A 155 3.26 2.78 -9.17
N ARG A 156 3.30 4.09 -9.45
CA ARG A 156 2.81 4.68 -10.71
C ARG A 156 3.76 4.48 -11.89
N ASP A 157 5.05 4.38 -11.63
CA ASP A 157 6.13 4.21 -12.60
C ASP A 157 7.30 3.43 -11.99
N ASP A 158 8.32 3.13 -12.79
CA ASP A 158 9.48 2.35 -12.35
C ASP A 158 10.34 3.11 -11.31
N GLU A 159 10.37 4.43 -11.39
CA GLU A 159 11.05 5.27 -10.42
C GLU A 159 10.30 5.26 -9.07
N ALA A 160 8.96 5.19 -9.09
CA ALA A 160 8.17 5.02 -7.88
C ALA A 160 8.44 3.65 -7.22
N VAL A 161 8.69 2.59 -7.99
CA VAL A 161 9.13 1.30 -7.44
C VAL A 161 10.46 1.45 -6.71
N GLN A 162 11.44 2.16 -7.31
CA GLN A 162 12.73 2.41 -6.66
C GLN A 162 12.61 3.28 -5.40
N ALA A 163 11.75 4.31 -5.44
CA ALA A 163 11.44 5.13 -4.28
C ALA A 163 10.82 4.30 -3.16
N ALA A 164 9.83 3.47 -3.48
CA ALA A 164 9.17 2.57 -2.55
C ALA A 164 10.16 1.61 -1.87
N LEU A 165 11.10 1.03 -2.62
CA LEU A 165 12.14 0.15 -2.06
C LEU A 165 13.08 0.88 -1.09
N ARG A 166 13.41 2.16 -1.38
CA ARG A 166 14.16 2.99 -0.41
C ARG A 166 13.37 3.20 0.88
N LEU A 167 12.07 3.47 0.78
CA LEU A 167 11.19 3.66 1.93
C LEU A 167 11.00 2.37 2.73
N VAL A 168 10.91 1.19 2.09
CA VAL A 168 10.88 -0.11 2.78
C VAL A 168 12.14 -0.32 3.61
N ARG A 169 13.32 0.06 3.10
CA ARG A 169 14.57 -0.02 3.91
C ARG A 169 14.50 0.84 5.17
N VAL A 170 13.94 2.05 5.07
CA VAL A 170 13.75 2.92 6.25
C VAL A 170 12.77 2.28 7.24
N ALA A 171 11.67 1.72 6.75
CA ALA A 171 10.66 1.06 7.57
C ALA A 171 11.21 -0.21 8.25
N LEU A 172 12.00 -1.04 7.54
CA LEU A 172 12.71 -2.18 8.11
C LEU A 172 13.68 -1.76 9.21
N ALA A 173 14.49 -0.73 8.96
CA ALA A 173 15.40 -0.19 9.97
C ALA A 173 14.67 0.32 11.22
N LYS A 174 13.44 0.82 11.08
CA LYS A 174 12.60 1.28 12.20
C LYS A 174 12.07 0.13 13.04
N VAL A 175 11.61 -0.97 12.43
CA VAL A 175 11.03 -2.11 13.16
C VAL A 175 12.08 -3.03 13.78
N ARG A 176 13.33 -2.96 13.31
CA ARG A 176 14.48 -3.72 13.83
C ARG A 176 15.18 -3.07 15.03
N ARG A 177 14.78 -1.85 15.39
CA ARG A 177 15.27 -1.12 16.57
C ARG A 177 14.53 -1.56 17.83
#